data_9b71925891c63eec6710291f7cbbef4b
#
_entry.id   9b71925891c63eec6710291f7cbbef4b
#
_cell.length_a   1.000
_cell.length_b   1.000
_cell.length_c   1.000
_cell.angle_alpha   90.00
_cell.angle_beta   90.00
_cell.angle_gamma   90.00
#
_symmetry.space_group_name_H-M   'P 1'
#
loop_
_entity.id
_entity.type
_entity.pdbx_description
1 polymer ?
#
loop_
_entity_poly.entity_id
_entity_poly.type
_entity_poly.pdbx_seq_one_letter_code
_entity_poly.pdbx_strand_id
1 'polypeptide(L)'
;MEAILVILWRFRTRFRRHYSGAPSEVLIWLTQLAAASLFARVILIARDVSSFTPGSNLALVLQMFSALLALAITSWIAMNSLLKPHLFRDVDRRLLKLGDAGGVSPSSDLKRVLNYVETEKPFLDPELTLAGLSDRVALTPRELSELLNQSLGVHFFDFVNGHRITHAQNLLIQQPKQSVLQVLLACGFNSKSSFNTAFKKHVGMTPSAFRAQSKS
;
A
#
# COMPACT_ATOMS: atom_id res chain seq x y z
N MET A 1 0.87 13.48 27.87
CA MET A 1 1.79 12.95 26.84
C MET A 1 1.55 11.48 26.53
N GLU A 2 1.17 10.66 27.48
CA GLU A 2 0.80 9.25 27.26
C GLU A 2 -0.41 9.06 26.33
N ALA A 3 -1.35 10.00 26.33
CA ALA A 3 -2.55 9.91 25.48
C ALA A 3 -2.23 9.86 23.98
N ILE A 4 -1.20 10.56 23.49
CA ILE A 4 -0.83 10.59 22.07
C ILE A 4 -0.20 9.26 21.65
N LEU A 5 0.63 8.66 22.47
CA LEU A 5 1.23 7.34 22.22
C LEU A 5 0.17 6.23 22.24
N VAL A 6 -0.78 6.31 23.17
CA VAL A 6 -1.92 5.37 23.26
C VAL A 6 -2.86 5.53 22.05
N ILE A 7 -3.12 6.76 21.61
CA ILE A 7 -3.92 7.02 20.41
C ILE A 7 -3.22 6.49 19.15
N LEU A 8 -1.92 6.72 19.00
CA LEU A 8 -1.12 6.19 17.88
C LEU A 8 -1.05 4.66 17.90
N TRP A 9 -0.91 4.05 19.09
CA TRP A 9 -0.90 2.59 19.24
C TRP A 9 -2.27 1.96 18.95
N ARG A 10 -3.37 2.56 19.45
CA ARG A 10 -4.75 2.15 19.14
C ARG A 10 -5.10 2.36 17.66
N PHE A 11 -4.61 3.44 17.05
CA PHE A 11 -4.79 3.71 15.63
C PHE A 11 -4.03 2.68 14.78
N ARG A 12 -2.79 2.32 15.16
CA ARG A 12 -1.99 1.30 14.50
C ARG A 12 -2.63 -0.09 14.55
N THR A 13 -3.25 -0.46 15.66
CA THR A 13 -3.91 -1.77 15.82
C THR A 13 -5.27 -1.85 15.10
N ARG A 14 -6.04 -0.77 15.08
CA ARG A 14 -7.30 -0.70 14.30
C ARG A 14 -7.03 -0.60 12.79
N PHE A 15 -6.00 0.13 12.37
CA PHE A 15 -5.65 0.28 10.95
C PHE A 15 -5.16 -1.03 10.33
N ARG A 16 -4.43 -1.88 11.08
CA ARG A 16 -4.01 -3.20 10.63
C ARG A 16 -5.16 -4.17 10.36
N ARG A 17 -6.30 -4.00 11.01
CA ARG A 17 -7.47 -4.88 10.83
C ARG A 17 -8.37 -4.48 9.66
N HIS A 18 -8.36 -3.22 9.23
CA HIS A 18 -9.27 -2.70 8.20
C HIS A 18 -8.59 -2.25 6.91
N TYR A 19 -7.27 -2.08 6.91
CA TYR A 19 -6.52 -1.62 5.74
C TYR A 19 -5.30 -2.49 5.49
N SER A 20 -5.50 -3.63 4.82
CA SER A 20 -4.38 -4.44 4.31
C SER A 20 -3.69 -3.85 3.08
N GLY A 21 -3.93 -2.59 2.74
CA GLY A 21 -3.38 -1.89 1.58
C GLY A 21 -2.92 -0.45 1.84
N ALA A 22 -2.93 0.04 3.10
CA ALA A 22 -2.27 1.32 3.37
C ALA A 22 -0.76 1.14 3.26
N PRO A 23 -0.04 1.96 2.47
CA PRO A 23 1.41 1.85 2.40
C PRO A 23 1.97 2.03 3.80
N SER A 24 2.59 0.96 4.32
CA SER A 24 3.28 0.95 5.61
C SER A 24 4.30 2.10 5.71
N GLU A 25 4.75 2.61 4.58
CA GLU A 25 5.64 3.74 4.43
C GLU A 25 5.10 5.06 5.00
N VAL A 26 3.81 5.38 4.79
CA VAL A 26 3.21 6.62 5.32
C VAL A 26 3.13 6.60 6.84
N LEU A 27 2.77 5.44 7.42
CA LEU A 27 2.73 5.27 8.88
C LEU A 27 4.14 5.31 9.49
N ILE A 28 5.12 4.71 8.82
CA ILE A 28 6.52 4.75 9.24
C ILE A 28 7.02 6.20 9.19
N TRP A 29 6.74 6.91 8.11
CA TRP A 29 7.15 8.29 7.96
C TRP A 29 6.52 9.22 9.02
N LEU A 30 5.23 9.09 9.31
CA LEU A 30 4.54 9.83 10.38
C LEU A 30 5.10 9.52 11.77
N THR A 31 5.41 8.25 12.05
CA THR A 31 6.03 7.86 13.33
C THR A 31 7.44 8.41 13.48
N GLN A 32 8.22 8.48 12.40
CA GLN A 32 9.55 9.08 12.38
C GLN A 32 9.49 10.60 12.60
N LEU A 33 8.54 11.29 11.95
CA LEU A 33 8.28 12.72 12.18
C LEU A 33 7.90 13.02 13.63
N ALA A 34 6.99 12.24 14.20
CA ALA A 34 6.57 12.41 15.59
C ALA A 34 7.74 12.16 16.57
N ALA A 35 8.55 11.14 16.33
CA ALA A 35 9.74 10.85 17.13
C ALA A 35 10.79 11.95 17.03
N ALA A 36 11.07 12.47 15.85
CA ALA A 36 12.00 13.58 15.63
C ALA A 36 11.51 14.87 16.31
N SER A 37 10.22 15.17 16.24
CA SER A 37 9.61 16.32 16.92
C SER A 37 9.71 16.20 18.45
N LEU A 38 9.48 15.00 19.00
CA LEU A 38 9.61 14.76 20.42
C LEU A 38 11.07 14.92 20.90
N PHE A 39 12.01 14.38 20.13
CA PHE A 39 13.44 14.50 20.41
C PHE A 39 13.91 15.97 20.40
N ALA A 40 13.48 16.75 19.41
CA ALA A 40 13.75 18.19 19.36
C ALA A 40 13.21 18.93 20.58
N ARG A 41 12.00 18.59 21.06
CA ARG A 41 11.43 19.18 22.29
C ARG A 41 12.24 18.87 23.54
N VAL A 42 12.74 17.64 23.67
CA VAL A 42 13.59 17.25 24.81
C VAL A 42 14.87 18.09 24.84
N ILE A 43 15.50 18.32 23.67
CA ILE A 43 16.70 19.18 23.57
C ILE A 43 16.38 20.63 23.97
N LEU A 44 15.26 21.18 23.55
CA LEU A 44 14.84 22.52 23.92
C LEU A 44 14.62 22.67 25.42
N ILE A 45 13.97 21.71 26.05
CA ILE A 45 13.76 21.69 27.51
C ILE A 45 15.11 21.58 28.23
N ALA A 46 16.01 20.69 27.77
CA ALA A 46 17.34 20.54 28.35
C ALA A 46 18.15 21.86 28.28
N ARG A 47 18.05 22.57 27.14
CA ARG A 47 18.62 23.90 26.95
C ARG A 47 18.06 24.91 27.97
N ASP A 48 16.75 24.97 28.12
CA ASP A 48 16.10 25.94 29.00
C ASP A 48 16.46 25.66 30.47
N VAL A 49 16.52 24.40 30.90
CA VAL A 49 16.99 23.98 32.21
C VAL A 49 18.46 24.35 32.43
N SER A 50 19.33 24.16 31.42
CA SER A 50 20.76 24.48 31.53
C SER A 50 21.03 25.99 31.60
N SER A 51 20.11 26.83 31.10
CA SER A 51 20.24 28.29 31.17
C SER A 51 20.11 28.85 32.57
N PHE A 52 19.57 28.11 33.55
CA PHE A 52 19.52 28.46 34.97
C PHE A 52 20.84 28.19 35.71
N THR A 53 21.86 27.60 35.06
CA THR A 53 23.14 27.30 35.65
C THR A 53 24.17 28.37 35.26
N PRO A 54 24.53 29.32 36.10
CA PRO A 54 25.46 30.39 35.78
C PRO A 54 26.86 29.84 35.45
N GLY A 55 27.45 30.30 34.33
CA GLY A 55 28.84 29.99 33.99
C GLY A 55 29.05 28.73 33.15
N SER A 56 27.98 28.03 32.69
CA SER A 56 28.14 26.88 31.81
C SER A 56 27.98 27.27 30.33
N ASN A 57 28.93 26.88 29.48
CA ASN A 57 28.79 26.97 28.01
C ASN A 57 27.83 25.93 27.43
N LEU A 58 27.22 25.11 28.30
CA LEU A 58 26.33 24.01 27.90
C LEU A 58 25.08 24.51 27.15
N ALA A 59 24.53 25.64 27.60
CA ALA A 59 23.36 26.24 26.92
C ALA A 59 23.66 26.65 25.48
N LEU A 60 24.84 27.24 25.24
CA LEU A 60 25.28 27.58 23.86
C LEU A 60 25.50 26.36 23.01
N VAL A 61 26.12 25.32 23.53
CA VAL A 61 26.34 24.05 22.82
C VAL A 61 25.02 23.39 22.45
N LEU A 62 24.06 23.33 23.37
CA LEU A 62 22.73 22.78 23.15
C LEU A 62 21.93 23.61 22.08
N GLN A 63 22.11 24.94 22.10
CA GLN A 63 21.48 25.83 21.11
C GLN A 63 22.03 25.58 19.70
N MET A 64 23.34 25.49 19.54
CA MET A 64 23.97 25.16 18.25
C MET A 64 23.55 23.78 17.74
N PHE A 65 23.52 22.79 18.64
CA PHE A 65 23.09 21.43 18.31
C PHE A 65 21.62 21.37 17.87
N SER A 66 20.73 22.09 18.56
CA SER A 66 19.31 22.14 18.20
C SER A 66 19.07 22.81 16.84
N ALA A 67 19.84 23.86 16.50
CA ALA A 67 19.77 24.51 15.20
C ALA A 67 20.23 23.59 14.07
N LEU A 68 21.33 22.87 14.23
CA LEU A 68 21.82 21.90 13.26
C LEU A 68 20.83 20.73 13.06
N LEU A 69 20.25 20.25 14.17
CA LEU A 69 19.24 19.19 14.11
C LEU A 69 17.98 19.64 13.37
N ALA A 70 17.50 20.86 13.62
CA ALA A 70 16.36 21.44 12.89
C ALA A 70 16.64 21.53 11.39
N LEU A 71 17.85 21.98 11.00
CA LEU A 71 18.30 22.04 9.62
C LEU A 71 18.36 20.63 8.98
N ALA A 72 18.86 19.64 9.70
CA ALA A 72 18.92 18.26 9.21
C ALA A 72 17.51 17.65 9.00
N ILE A 73 16.60 17.90 9.95
CA ILE A 73 15.21 17.40 9.86
C ILE A 73 14.48 18.07 8.68
N THR A 74 14.58 19.40 8.54
CA THR A 74 13.92 20.11 7.43
C THR A 74 14.48 19.71 6.07
N SER A 75 15.80 19.52 5.96
CA SER A 75 16.45 19.02 4.75
C SER A 75 16.01 17.60 4.42
N TRP A 76 15.91 16.73 5.43
CA TRP A 76 15.43 15.36 5.25
C TRP A 76 13.97 15.29 4.80
N ILE A 77 13.08 16.14 5.37
CA ILE A 77 11.68 16.25 4.95
C ILE A 77 11.60 16.73 3.49
N ALA A 78 12.34 17.79 3.14
CA ALA A 78 12.38 18.30 1.79
C ALA A 78 12.86 17.25 0.77
N MET A 79 13.94 16.53 1.11
CA MET A 79 14.49 15.44 0.27
C MET A 79 13.46 14.34 0.06
N ASN A 80 12.81 13.85 1.13
CA ASN A 80 11.79 12.80 1.01
C ASN A 80 10.54 13.28 0.25
N SER A 81 10.18 14.55 0.38
CA SER A 81 9.07 15.15 -0.38
C SER A 81 9.36 15.19 -1.88
N LEU A 82 10.59 15.52 -2.27
CA LEU A 82 11.02 15.55 -3.68
C LEU A 82 11.20 14.15 -4.28
N LEU A 83 11.65 13.17 -3.49
CA LEU A 83 11.89 11.81 -3.95
C LEU A 83 10.61 10.95 -4.03
N LYS A 84 9.50 11.40 -3.41
CA LYS A 84 8.22 10.68 -3.42
C LYS A 84 7.09 11.53 -4.02
N PRO A 85 7.15 11.86 -5.32
CA PRO A 85 6.17 12.73 -5.98
C PRO A 85 4.76 12.15 -6.05
N HIS A 86 4.60 10.83 -5.83
CA HIS A 86 3.30 10.16 -5.84
C HIS A 86 2.36 10.62 -4.71
N LEU A 87 2.89 11.16 -3.60
CA LEU A 87 2.07 11.68 -2.49
C LEU A 87 1.31 12.97 -2.88
N PHE A 88 1.80 13.73 -3.87
CA PHE A 88 1.18 14.98 -4.34
C PHE A 88 0.36 14.80 -5.62
N ARG A 89 0.57 13.74 -6.40
CA ARG A 89 -0.16 13.46 -7.65
C ARG A 89 -1.67 13.28 -7.45
N ASP A 90 -2.08 12.79 -6.30
CA ASP A 90 -3.50 12.57 -5.99
C ASP A 90 -4.25 13.89 -5.74
N VAL A 91 -3.55 14.95 -5.31
CA VAL A 91 -4.13 16.29 -5.09
C VAL A 91 -4.42 16.97 -6.43
N ASP A 92 -3.46 16.95 -7.36
CA ASP A 92 -3.61 17.58 -8.68
C ASP A 92 -4.71 16.89 -9.52
N ARG A 93 -4.79 15.56 -9.50
CA ARG A 93 -5.87 14.84 -10.19
C ARG A 93 -7.25 15.12 -9.60
N ARG A 94 -7.36 15.35 -8.29
CA ARG A 94 -8.63 15.75 -7.65
C ARG A 94 -9.06 17.14 -8.04
N LEU A 95 -8.13 18.08 -8.13
CA LEU A 95 -8.41 19.46 -8.56
C LEU A 95 -8.84 19.48 -10.03
N LEU A 96 -8.22 18.68 -10.89
CA LEU A 96 -8.60 18.52 -12.29
C LEU A 96 -9.99 17.88 -12.46
N LYS A 97 -10.35 16.87 -11.62
CA LYS A 97 -11.69 16.26 -11.63
C LYS A 97 -12.79 17.17 -11.08
N LEU A 98 -12.46 18.11 -10.17
CA LEU A 98 -13.42 19.13 -9.70
C LEU A 98 -13.70 20.19 -10.78
N GLY A 99 -12.79 20.37 -11.74
CA GLY A 99 -12.99 21.24 -12.92
C GLY A 99 -13.76 20.55 -14.06
N ASP A 100 -13.71 19.23 -14.13
CA ASP A 100 -14.36 18.42 -15.17
C ASP A 100 -15.54 17.67 -14.55
N ALA A 101 -16.62 18.39 -14.24
CA ALA A 101 -17.88 17.85 -13.71
C ALA A 101 -18.68 17.03 -14.75
N GLY A 102 -17.97 16.34 -15.64
CA GLY A 102 -18.53 15.30 -16.49
C GLY A 102 -18.54 13.97 -15.71
N GLY A 103 -19.63 13.70 -15.00
CA GLY A 103 -19.81 12.55 -14.13
C GLY A 103 -19.57 11.22 -14.85
N VAL A 104 -18.38 10.65 -14.67
CA VAL A 104 -18.13 9.27 -15.04
C VAL A 104 -18.80 8.41 -13.98
N SER A 105 -19.85 7.70 -14.37
CA SER A 105 -20.63 6.83 -13.49
C SER A 105 -19.73 5.71 -12.95
N PRO A 106 -19.83 5.33 -11.65
CA PRO A 106 -19.11 4.19 -11.08
C PRO A 106 -19.25 2.91 -11.92
N SER A 107 -20.36 2.74 -12.62
CA SER A 107 -20.60 1.60 -13.50
C SER A 107 -19.73 1.62 -14.78
N SER A 108 -19.35 2.79 -15.29
CA SER A 108 -18.45 2.90 -16.45
C SER A 108 -16.99 2.65 -16.08
N ASP A 109 -16.56 3.13 -14.91
CA ASP A 109 -15.21 2.88 -14.40
C ASP A 109 -15.02 1.39 -14.10
N LEU A 110 -16.01 0.74 -13.50
CA LEU A 110 -15.98 -0.71 -13.26
C LEU A 110 -15.86 -1.50 -14.59
N LYS A 111 -16.68 -1.16 -15.58
CA LYS A 111 -16.62 -1.82 -16.90
C LYS A 111 -15.24 -1.63 -17.54
N ARG A 112 -14.66 -0.42 -17.44
CA ARG A 112 -13.31 -0.14 -17.97
C ARG A 112 -12.25 -0.99 -17.28
N VAL A 113 -12.28 -1.10 -15.93
CA VAL A 113 -11.36 -1.92 -15.16
C VAL A 113 -11.49 -3.40 -15.54
N LEU A 114 -12.71 -3.94 -15.56
CA LEU A 114 -12.97 -5.35 -15.91
C LEU A 114 -12.51 -5.66 -17.33
N ASN A 115 -12.88 -4.83 -18.32
CA ASN A 115 -12.46 -5.01 -19.69
C ASN A 115 -10.92 -4.97 -19.84
N TYR A 116 -10.26 -4.03 -19.17
CA TYR A 116 -8.80 -3.94 -19.17
C TYR A 116 -8.15 -5.21 -18.59
N VAL A 117 -8.67 -5.70 -17.46
CA VAL A 117 -8.13 -6.89 -16.79
C VAL A 117 -8.34 -8.16 -17.62
N GLU A 118 -9.46 -8.28 -18.35
CA GLU A 118 -9.73 -9.42 -19.24
C GLU A 118 -8.87 -9.38 -20.50
N THR A 119 -8.69 -8.19 -21.10
CA THR A 119 -7.97 -8.04 -22.37
C THR A 119 -6.45 -8.11 -22.16
N GLU A 120 -5.92 -7.30 -21.27
CA GLU A 120 -4.48 -7.14 -21.06
C GLU A 120 -3.88 -8.14 -20.05
N LYS A 121 -4.74 -8.81 -19.28
CA LYS A 121 -4.36 -9.81 -18.26
C LYS A 121 -3.24 -9.36 -17.33
N PRO A 122 -3.30 -8.14 -16.77
CA PRO A 122 -2.24 -7.60 -15.93
C PRO A 122 -2.01 -8.44 -14.67
N PHE A 123 -2.97 -9.28 -14.30
CA PHE A 123 -2.87 -10.20 -13.16
C PHE A 123 -1.78 -11.28 -13.34
N LEU A 124 -1.28 -11.49 -14.56
CA LEU A 124 -0.16 -12.42 -14.81
C LEU A 124 1.19 -11.85 -14.37
N ASP A 125 1.28 -10.53 -14.19
CA ASP A 125 2.46 -9.87 -13.63
C ASP A 125 2.55 -10.15 -12.12
N PRO A 126 3.58 -10.86 -11.63
CA PRO A 126 3.73 -11.17 -10.21
C PRO A 126 3.93 -9.93 -9.33
N GLU A 127 4.45 -8.83 -9.90
CA GLU A 127 4.72 -7.57 -9.22
C GLU A 127 3.56 -6.57 -9.34
N LEU A 128 2.39 -7.00 -9.84
CA LEU A 128 1.24 -6.12 -9.98
C LEU A 128 0.81 -5.53 -8.64
N THR A 129 0.80 -4.22 -8.55
CA THR A 129 0.33 -3.45 -7.39
C THR A 129 -0.97 -2.72 -7.68
N LEU A 130 -1.68 -2.33 -6.62
CA LEU A 130 -2.87 -1.48 -6.75
C LEU A 130 -2.54 -0.16 -7.49
N ALA A 131 -1.40 0.46 -7.18
CA ALA A 131 -0.93 1.67 -7.85
C ALA A 131 -0.66 1.42 -9.33
N GLY A 132 0.03 0.31 -9.67
CA GLY A 132 0.32 -0.04 -11.04
C GLY A 132 -0.93 -0.32 -11.89
N LEU A 133 -1.95 -0.97 -11.32
CA LEU A 133 -3.22 -1.17 -12.01
C LEU A 133 -4.00 0.14 -12.15
N SER A 134 -4.06 0.94 -11.08
CA SER A 134 -4.80 2.21 -11.08
C SER A 134 -4.27 3.21 -12.12
N ASP A 135 -2.95 3.29 -12.28
CA ASP A 135 -2.33 4.13 -13.32
C ASP A 135 -2.73 3.69 -14.74
N ARG A 136 -2.79 2.37 -14.99
CA ARG A 136 -3.16 1.81 -16.30
C ARG A 136 -4.63 2.04 -16.66
N VAL A 137 -5.51 2.11 -15.67
CA VAL A 137 -6.95 2.35 -15.87
C VAL A 137 -7.37 3.80 -15.61
N ALA A 138 -6.41 4.73 -15.48
CA ALA A 138 -6.63 6.16 -15.25
C ALA A 138 -7.51 6.45 -14.01
N LEU A 139 -7.27 5.70 -12.92
CA LEU A 139 -7.86 5.91 -11.60
C LEU A 139 -6.75 6.18 -10.59
N THR A 140 -7.11 6.79 -9.44
CA THR A 140 -6.21 6.77 -8.28
C THR A 140 -6.28 5.43 -7.57
N PRO A 141 -5.24 5.02 -6.80
CA PRO A 141 -5.27 3.79 -6.02
C PRO A 141 -6.46 3.71 -5.06
N ARG A 142 -6.86 4.86 -4.50
CA ARG A 142 -8.01 4.96 -3.62
C ARG A 142 -9.32 4.74 -4.37
N GLU A 143 -9.51 5.40 -5.51
CA GLU A 143 -10.71 5.25 -6.33
C GLU A 143 -10.87 3.79 -6.81
N LEU A 144 -9.78 3.16 -7.26
CA LEU A 144 -9.81 1.75 -7.64
C LEU A 144 -10.15 0.84 -6.47
N SER A 145 -9.55 1.07 -5.29
CA SER A 145 -9.85 0.29 -4.09
C SER A 145 -11.30 0.45 -3.63
N GLU A 146 -11.83 1.69 -3.62
CA GLU A 146 -13.22 1.99 -3.28
C GLU A 146 -14.18 1.37 -4.31
N LEU A 147 -13.86 1.45 -5.60
CA LEU A 147 -14.66 0.86 -6.69
C LEU A 147 -14.77 -0.65 -6.55
N LEU A 148 -13.66 -1.36 -6.35
CA LEU A 148 -13.66 -2.82 -6.19
C LEU A 148 -14.43 -3.25 -4.94
N ASN A 149 -14.26 -2.53 -3.83
CA ASN A 149 -14.90 -2.86 -2.57
C ASN A 149 -16.42 -2.57 -2.61
N GLN A 150 -16.84 -1.43 -3.15
CA GLN A 150 -18.25 -1.04 -3.21
C GLN A 150 -19.03 -1.80 -4.29
N SER A 151 -18.40 -2.05 -5.46
CA SER A 151 -19.09 -2.67 -6.59
C SER A 151 -19.04 -4.19 -6.59
N LEU A 152 -17.93 -4.78 -6.11
CA LEU A 152 -17.70 -6.23 -6.14
C LEU A 152 -17.58 -6.85 -4.73
N GLY A 153 -17.52 -6.04 -3.67
CA GLY A 153 -17.36 -6.52 -2.29
C GLY A 153 -16.00 -7.18 -2.01
N VAL A 154 -14.98 -6.92 -2.84
CA VAL A 154 -13.67 -7.57 -2.75
C VAL A 154 -12.52 -6.56 -2.62
N HIS A 155 -11.46 -6.95 -1.93
CA HIS A 155 -10.23 -6.18 -1.90
C HIS A 155 -9.36 -6.48 -3.12
N PHE A 156 -8.45 -5.57 -3.47
CA PHE A 156 -7.57 -5.66 -4.64
C PHE A 156 -6.86 -7.02 -4.78
N PHE A 157 -6.27 -7.53 -3.69
CA PHE A 157 -5.58 -8.83 -3.74
C PHE A 157 -6.52 -10.01 -3.99
N ASP A 158 -7.74 -9.96 -3.44
CA ASP A 158 -8.75 -11.00 -3.70
C ASP A 158 -9.25 -10.91 -5.15
N PHE A 159 -9.42 -9.70 -5.67
CA PHE A 159 -9.76 -9.45 -7.07
C PHE A 159 -8.71 -10.03 -8.03
N VAL A 160 -7.44 -9.66 -7.84
CA VAL A 160 -6.33 -10.16 -8.67
C VAL A 160 -6.17 -11.66 -8.53
N ASN A 161 -6.20 -12.19 -7.30
CA ASN A 161 -6.08 -13.63 -7.07
C ASN A 161 -7.25 -14.41 -7.66
N GLY A 162 -8.47 -13.88 -7.66
CA GLY A 162 -9.62 -14.50 -8.35
C GLY A 162 -9.33 -14.74 -9.83
N HIS A 163 -8.85 -13.72 -10.56
CA HIS A 163 -8.49 -13.85 -11.98
C HIS A 163 -7.32 -14.81 -12.18
N ARG A 164 -6.28 -14.76 -11.34
CA ARG A 164 -5.16 -15.71 -11.38
C ARG A 164 -5.60 -17.15 -11.19
N ILE A 165 -6.52 -17.40 -10.26
CA ILE A 165 -7.02 -18.76 -9.98
C ILE A 165 -7.91 -19.25 -11.11
N THR A 166 -8.79 -18.40 -11.68
CA THR A 166 -9.57 -18.77 -12.88
C THR A 166 -8.65 -19.15 -14.05
N HIS A 167 -7.58 -18.37 -14.27
CA HIS A 167 -6.59 -18.70 -15.29
C HIS A 167 -5.85 -20.01 -14.98
N ALA A 168 -5.50 -20.26 -13.71
CA ALA A 168 -4.86 -21.50 -13.27
C ALA A 168 -5.75 -22.73 -13.48
N GLN A 169 -7.06 -22.63 -13.21
CA GLN A 169 -8.02 -23.70 -13.49
C GLN A 169 -8.00 -24.08 -14.98
N ASN A 170 -8.03 -23.09 -15.87
CA ASN A 170 -7.96 -23.30 -17.31
C ASN A 170 -6.65 -23.99 -17.71
N LEU A 171 -5.51 -23.55 -17.21
CA LEU A 171 -4.21 -24.18 -17.49
C LEU A 171 -4.13 -25.61 -16.96
N LEU A 172 -4.65 -25.87 -15.76
CA LEU A 172 -4.66 -27.21 -15.16
C LEU A 172 -5.45 -28.23 -15.98
N ILE A 173 -6.53 -27.77 -16.67
CA ILE A 173 -7.37 -28.58 -17.55
C ILE A 173 -6.72 -28.73 -18.92
N GLN A 174 -6.34 -27.63 -19.56
CA GLN A 174 -5.88 -27.61 -20.94
C GLN A 174 -4.47 -28.17 -21.11
N GLN A 175 -3.64 -28.07 -20.05
CA GLN A 175 -2.22 -28.45 -20.08
C GLN A 175 -1.90 -29.48 -18.96
N PRO A 176 -2.46 -30.68 -19.01
CA PRO A 176 -2.35 -31.67 -17.92
C PRO A 176 -0.92 -32.19 -17.68
N LYS A 177 0.00 -31.98 -18.64
CA LYS A 177 1.43 -32.34 -18.51
C LYS A 177 2.26 -31.29 -17.75
N GLN A 178 1.79 -30.05 -17.64
CA GLN A 178 2.50 -29.04 -16.88
C GLN A 178 2.49 -29.34 -15.37
N SER A 179 3.61 -29.12 -14.71
CA SER A 179 3.68 -29.23 -13.26
C SER A 179 2.86 -28.12 -12.58
N VAL A 180 2.36 -28.36 -11.37
CA VAL A 180 1.64 -27.32 -10.59
C VAL A 180 2.53 -26.12 -10.35
N LEU A 181 3.86 -26.30 -10.25
CA LEU A 181 4.82 -25.22 -10.12
C LEU A 181 4.87 -24.34 -11.37
N GLN A 182 4.90 -24.92 -12.55
CA GLN A 182 4.86 -24.17 -13.81
C GLN A 182 3.55 -23.38 -13.95
N VAL A 183 2.42 -23.98 -13.60
CA VAL A 183 1.11 -23.32 -13.64
C VAL A 183 1.07 -22.12 -12.68
N LEU A 184 1.53 -22.26 -11.44
CA LEU A 184 1.51 -21.14 -10.49
C LEU A 184 2.35 -19.94 -10.97
N LEU A 185 3.53 -20.21 -11.54
CA LEU A 185 4.40 -19.15 -12.10
C LEU A 185 3.75 -18.49 -13.32
N ALA A 186 3.15 -19.28 -14.21
CA ALA A 186 2.43 -18.77 -15.38
C ALA A 186 1.21 -17.92 -15.00
N CYS A 187 0.65 -18.10 -13.81
CA CYS A 187 -0.48 -17.32 -13.30
C CYS A 187 -0.07 -16.09 -12.47
N GLY A 188 1.23 -15.76 -12.40
CA GLY A 188 1.73 -14.58 -11.68
C GLY A 188 1.86 -14.77 -10.17
N PHE A 189 1.95 -16.00 -9.66
CA PHE A 189 2.27 -16.25 -8.26
C PHE A 189 3.77 -16.45 -8.05
N ASN A 190 4.32 -15.85 -6.98
CA ASN A 190 5.73 -15.96 -6.59
C ASN A 190 5.99 -17.09 -5.60
N SER A 191 4.95 -17.67 -5.00
CA SER A 191 5.13 -18.71 -3.99
C SER A 191 4.04 -19.77 -4.05
N LYS A 192 4.46 -21.02 -3.76
CA LYS A 192 3.56 -22.18 -3.66
C LYS A 192 2.54 -22.01 -2.52
N SER A 193 2.95 -21.39 -1.42
CA SER A 193 2.07 -21.15 -0.27
C SER A 193 0.92 -20.21 -0.63
N SER A 194 1.24 -19.04 -1.22
CA SER A 194 0.23 -18.06 -1.64
C SER A 194 -0.73 -18.63 -2.67
N PHE A 195 -0.20 -19.38 -3.66
CA PHE A 195 -1.02 -20.05 -4.67
C PHE A 195 -1.97 -21.08 -4.06
N ASN A 196 -1.49 -21.99 -3.21
CA ASN A 196 -2.33 -23.02 -2.59
C ASN A 196 -3.41 -22.39 -1.70
N THR A 197 -3.08 -21.34 -0.94
CA THR A 197 -4.03 -20.63 -0.09
C THR A 197 -5.12 -19.95 -0.93
N ALA A 198 -4.73 -19.23 -1.98
CA ALA A 198 -5.68 -18.60 -2.88
C ALA A 198 -6.54 -19.63 -3.62
N PHE A 199 -5.93 -20.70 -4.13
CA PHE A 199 -6.65 -21.75 -4.85
C PHE A 199 -7.68 -22.44 -3.96
N LYS A 200 -7.30 -22.81 -2.72
CA LYS A 200 -8.23 -23.39 -1.76
C LYS A 200 -9.35 -22.43 -1.36
N LYS A 201 -9.04 -21.14 -1.23
CA LYS A 201 -10.05 -20.10 -0.92
C LYS A 201 -11.10 -19.97 -2.02
N HIS A 202 -10.68 -19.95 -3.30
CA HIS A 202 -11.58 -19.70 -4.44
C HIS A 202 -12.25 -20.96 -4.98
N VAL A 203 -11.61 -22.14 -4.88
CA VAL A 203 -12.07 -23.39 -5.50
C VAL A 203 -12.53 -24.43 -4.46
N GLY A 204 -12.19 -24.24 -3.19
CA GLY A 204 -12.54 -25.17 -2.11
C GLY A 204 -11.62 -26.38 -1.98
N MET A 205 -10.70 -26.61 -2.94
CA MET A 205 -9.79 -27.77 -2.96
C MET A 205 -8.37 -27.39 -3.37
N THR A 206 -7.44 -28.35 -3.30
CA THR A 206 -6.07 -28.13 -3.74
C THR A 206 -5.94 -28.19 -5.26
N PRO A 207 -4.93 -27.52 -5.87
CA PRO A 207 -4.69 -27.59 -7.32
C PRO A 207 -4.52 -29.00 -7.86
N SER A 208 -3.86 -29.86 -7.08
CA SER A 208 -3.64 -31.28 -7.45
C SER A 208 -4.93 -32.09 -7.42
N ALA A 209 -5.79 -31.87 -6.42
CA ALA A 209 -7.10 -32.51 -6.33
C ALA A 209 -8.01 -32.05 -7.48
N PHE A 210 -8.04 -30.75 -7.78
CA PHE A 210 -8.77 -30.19 -8.89
C PHE A 210 -8.37 -30.82 -10.25
N ARG A 211 -7.04 -30.93 -10.50
CA ARG A 211 -6.53 -31.61 -11.70
C ARG A 211 -6.93 -33.09 -11.77
N ALA A 212 -6.91 -33.79 -10.66
CA ALA A 212 -7.31 -35.21 -10.64
C ALA A 212 -8.79 -35.39 -11.00
N GLN A 213 -9.64 -34.52 -10.46
CA GLN A 213 -11.08 -34.54 -10.71
C GLN A 213 -11.43 -34.19 -12.17
N SER A 214 -10.69 -33.28 -12.80
CA SER A 214 -10.93 -32.86 -14.19
C SER A 214 -10.44 -33.87 -15.24
N LYS A 215 -9.76 -34.95 -14.83
CA LYS A 215 -9.32 -36.06 -15.70
C LYS A 215 -10.29 -37.25 -15.71
N SER A 216 -11.23 -37.28 -14.77
CA SER A 216 -12.26 -38.27 -14.63
C SER A 216 -13.50 -37.87 -15.42
#